data_e855c1780216e6265339fa826704183d
#
_entry.id   e855c1780216e6265339fa826704183d
#
_cell.length_a   1.000
_cell.length_b   1.000
_cell.length_c   1.000
_cell.angle_alpha   90.00
_cell.angle_beta   90.00
_cell.angle_gamma   90.00
#
_symmetry.space_group_name_H-M   'P 1'
#
loop_
_entity.id
_entity.type
_entity.pdbx_description
1 polymer ?
#
loop_
_entity_poly.entity_id
_entity_poly.type
_entity_poly.pdbx_seq_one_letter_code
_entity_poly.pdbx_strand_id
1 'polypeptide(L)'
;MLSAERFGRLAGTFLILCAARCGSVLANDVPVADTGALIAAINAAAPGDRILLAAGTYQVNVNLNCTAAGTAAQPIEVRAPTPRSVLIRFANASGVTEGFKVSAPHWHFEGLDIEGACASDSDCEHAFHLTGNADFTILRDNRVRDFNAQLKSNTASPGSGLFPDDVLIERNAFYDTRGRNTANPVTKLDVVGGRRWIVRANTIHDYQKLGGDTVSYAAFLKGNSRDGLFERNLVICQRDFSGGVRLGLSFGGGGSSPGGICEDGSCTPEHQNGVMRNNLILHCPDVGIYLNSAAGSRLEHNTLYDTSGIDVRFPASTAEVRNNLLGGQIRNRDGGTSKQTGNLSQVALDSFASWFVDPAHADFRLVDGTAFVDQGVAAPLVLDDFCGNDRNDGARDIGALEYDADFACITTTGGGLGESIFVDGFDP
;
A
#
# COMPACT_ATOMS: atom_id res chain seq x y z
N MET A 1 81.56 32.78 18.73
CA MET A 1 81.12 33.12 20.09
C MET A 1 79.70 32.64 20.25
N LEU A 2 79.54 31.64 21.19
CA LEU A 2 78.37 31.27 21.98
C LEU A 2 77.02 31.09 21.24
N SER A 3 76.56 29.88 20.85
CA SER A 3 75.94 28.81 21.69
C SER A 3 74.71 29.23 22.49
N ALA A 4 73.56 28.73 22.10
CA ALA A 4 72.45 28.38 23.04
C ALA A 4 71.52 27.34 22.40
N GLU A 5 71.64 26.12 22.83
CA GLU A 5 70.72 25.03 22.64
C GLU A 5 69.38 25.32 23.35
N ARG A 6 68.23 25.02 22.71
CA ARG A 6 66.94 24.88 23.40
C ARG A 6 66.35 23.51 23.11
N PHE A 7 66.26 22.74 24.16
CA PHE A 7 65.48 21.50 24.26
C PHE A 7 63.99 21.74 24.00
N GLY A 8 63.43 21.13 22.98
CA GLY A 8 62.02 21.06 22.73
C GLY A 8 61.43 19.78 23.33
N ARG A 9 60.51 19.91 24.28
CA ARG A 9 59.73 18.81 24.85
C ARG A 9 58.67 18.37 23.83
N LEU A 10 58.72 17.11 23.37
CA LEU A 10 57.63 16.45 22.72
C LEU A 10 56.52 16.11 23.76
N ALA A 11 55.37 16.78 23.63
CA ALA A 11 54.15 16.38 24.30
C ALA A 11 53.43 15.35 23.41
N GLY A 12 53.50 14.09 23.77
CA GLY A 12 52.73 13.01 23.14
C GLY A 12 51.25 13.10 23.52
N THR A 13 50.40 13.47 22.56
CA THR A 13 48.95 13.42 22.71
C THR A 13 48.52 11.98 22.47
N PHE A 14 48.12 11.28 23.53
CA PHE A 14 47.48 9.98 23.43
C PHE A 14 46.04 10.20 22.94
N LEU A 15 45.75 9.85 21.69
CA LEU A 15 44.40 9.74 21.15
C LEU A 15 43.79 8.42 21.65
N ILE A 16 42.93 8.50 22.67
CA ILE A 16 42.12 7.35 23.05
C ILE A 16 41.02 7.18 21.99
N LEU A 17 41.21 6.26 21.05
CA LEU A 17 40.16 5.78 20.20
C LEU A 17 39.16 4.98 21.04
N CYS A 18 38.05 5.60 21.41
CA CYS A 18 36.88 4.90 21.91
C CYS A 18 36.24 4.14 20.73
N ALA A 19 36.62 2.89 20.51
CA ALA A 19 35.93 1.98 19.63
C ALA A 19 34.58 1.66 20.30
N ALA A 20 33.54 2.40 19.88
CA ALA A 20 32.18 2.01 20.17
C ALA A 20 31.96 0.63 19.52
N ARG A 21 31.98 -0.42 20.33
CA ARG A 21 31.49 -1.74 19.90
C ARG A 21 30.00 -1.58 19.64
N CYS A 22 29.63 -1.48 18.36
CA CYS A 22 28.26 -1.72 17.90
C CYS A 22 28.00 -3.21 18.16
N GLY A 23 27.56 -3.55 19.35
CA GLY A 23 27.07 -4.89 19.65
C GLY A 23 25.78 -5.04 18.84
N SER A 24 25.76 -6.01 17.91
CA SER A 24 24.52 -6.45 17.31
C SER A 24 23.62 -6.94 18.46
N VAL A 25 22.62 -6.15 18.80
CA VAL A 25 21.58 -6.60 19.73
C VAL A 25 20.80 -7.69 18.98
N LEU A 26 20.94 -8.93 19.44
CA LEU A 26 20.19 -10.06 18.86
C LEU A 26 18.70 -9.81 19.09
N ALA A 27 17.88 -10.05 18.06
CA ALA A 27 16.44 -10.07 18.20
C ALA A 27 16.04 -11.12 19.25
N ASN A 28 15.05 -10.81 20.06
CA ASN A 28 14.53 -11.73 21.08
C ASN A 28 13.35 -12.53 20.51
N ASP A 29 13.56 -13.81 20.27
CA ASP A 29 12.51 -14.69 19.76
C ASP A 29 11.50 -15.03 20.87
N VAL A 30 10.24 -14.65 20.64
CA VAL A 30 9.11 -14.92 21.53
C VAL A 30 8.21 -15.96 20.84
N PRO A 31 8.36 -17.25 21.13
CA PRO A 31 7.54 -18.28 20.49
C PRO A 31 6.11 -18.25 21.02
N VAL A 32 5.15 -18.34 20.11
CA VAL A 32 3.70 -18.28 20.37
C VAL A 32 3.02 -19.50 19.76
N ALA A 33 2.36 -20.30 20.57
CA ALA A 33 1.73 -21.55 20.16
C ALA A 33 0.20 -21.51 20.11
N ASP A 34 -0.44 -20.52 20.75
CA ASP A 34 -1.88 -20.40 20.84
C ASP A 34 -2.35 -18.93 21.00
N THR A 35 -3.66 -18.71 20.97
CA THR A 35 -4.27 -17.39 21.09
C THR A 35 -3.95 -16.68 22.40
N GLY A 36 -3.92 -17.41 23.52
CA GLY A 36 -3.59 -16.81 24.85
C GLY A 36 -2.15 -16.31 24.87
N ALA A 37 -1.22 -17.10 24.35
CA ALA A 37 0.19 -16.73 24.21
C ALA A 37 0.37 -15.54 23.24
N LEU A 38 -0.39 -15.46 22.13
CA LEU A 38 -0.38 -14.31 21.22
C LEU A 38 -0.80 -13.02 21.93
N ILE A 39 -1.93 -13.06 22.65
CA ILE A 39 -2.41 -11.89 23.42
C ILE A 39 -1.38 -11.46 24.45
N ALA A 40 -0.80 -12.41 25.18
CA ALA A 40 0.22 -12.14 26.19
C ALA A 40 1.50 -11.53 25.58
N ALA A 41 1.97 -12.07 24.44
CA ALA A 41 3.15 -11.57 23.74
C ALA A 41 2.96 -10.15 23.21
N ILE A 42 1.81 -9.83 22.61
CA ILE A 42 1.49 -8.47 22.16
C ILE A 42 1.47 -7.48 23.33
N ASN A 43 0.85 -7.86 24.45
CA ASN A 43 0.74 -6.99 25.63
C ASN A 43 2.07 -6.77 26.35
N ALA A 44 3.01 -7.72 26.24
CA ALA A 44 4.33 -7.66 26.87
C ALA A 44 5.45 -7.25 25.92
N ALA A 45 5.13 -6.93 24.67
CA ALA A 45 6.11 -6.66 23.63
C ALA A 45 7.10 -5.56 24.00
N ALA A 46 8.35 -5.75 23.62
CA ALA A 46 9.46 -4.83 23.85
C ALA A 46 10.28 -4.62 22.55
N PRO A 47 11.06 -3.54 22.43
CA PRO A 47 11.91 -3.32 21.25
C PRO A 47 12.80 -4.51 20.94
N GLY A 48 12.78 -4.98 19.69
CA GLY A 48 13.57 -6.12 19.20
C GLY A 48 12.92 -7.49 19.40
N ASP A 49 11.71 -7.57 19.96
CA ASP A 49 10.99 -8.83 20.06
C ASP A 49 10.51 -9.30 18.69
N ARG A 50 10.75 -10.57 18.37
CA ARG A 50 10.15 -11.28 17.26
C ARG A 50 9.13 -12.28 17.79
N ILE A 51 7.85 -11.93 17.68
CA ILE A 51 6.71 -12.76 18.09
C ILE A 51 6.49 -13.78 16.98
N LEU A 52 7.00 -15.00 17.18
CA LEU A 52 7.01 -16.08 16.20
C LEU A 52 5.82 -17.02 16.43
N LEU A 53 4.82 -16.94 15.58
CA LEU A 53 3.62 -17.74 15.70
C LEU A 53 3.87 -19.15 15.15
N ALA A 54 3.54 -20.19 15.89
CA ALA A 54 3.49 -21.55 15.36
C ALA A 54 2.39 -21.67 14.30
N ALA A 55 2.62 -22.51 13.29
CA ALA A 55 1.62 -22.77 12.26
C ALA A 55 0.31 -23.26 12.88
N GLY A 56 -0.82 -22.71 12.42
CA GLY A 56 -2.14 -23.07 12.95
C GLY A 56 -3.15 -21.92 12.91
N THR A 57 -4.29 -22.12 13.59
CA THR A 57 -5.39 -21.15 13.64
C THR A 57 -5.52 -20.53 15.03
N TYR A 58 -5.53 -19.20 15.06
CA TYR A 58 -5.69 -18.37 16.25
C TYR A 58 -7.06 -17.71 16.22
N GLN A 59 -7.97 -18.13 17.12
CA GLN A 59 -9.30 -17.49 17.25
C GLN A 59 -9.18 -16.33 18.22
N VAL A 60 -9.24 -15.10 17.74
CA VAL A 60 -9.02 -13.88 18.53
C VAL A 60 -10.36 -13.14 18.69
N ASN A 61 -10.82 -12.99 19.92
CA ASN A 61 -12.11 -12.36 20.25
C ASN A 61 -11.95 -11.00 20.97
N VAL A 62 -10.79 -10.40 20.87
CA VAL A 62 -10.44 -9.07 21.43
C VAL A 62 -9.60 -8.31 20.42
N ASN A 63 -9.53 -7.00 20.56
CA ASN A 63 -8.56 -6.20 19.81
C ASN A 63 -7.16 -6.36 20.43
N LEU A 64 -6.13 -6.49 19.60
CA LEU A 64 -4.73 -6.63 19.99
C LEU A 64 -4.07 -5.24 20.01
N ASN A 65 -3.77 -4.71 21.19
CA ASN A 65 -3.24 -3.35 21.34
C ASN A 65 -1.70 -3.34 21.27
N CYS A 66 -1.17 -2.89 20.13
CA CYS A 66 0.26 -2.77 19.86
C CYS A 66 0.73 -1.38 20.31
N THR A 67 1.09 -1.24 21.60
CA THR A 67 1.41 0.03 22.23
C THR A 67 2.87 0.22 22.58
N ALA A 68 3.68 -0.84 22.54
CA ALA A 68 5.12 -0.77 22.76
C ALA A 68 5.80 -0.14 21.53
N ALA A 69 6.76 0.76 21.77
CA ALA A 69 7.51 1.39 20.68
C ALA A 69 8.72 0.55 20.31
N GLY A 70 8.81 0.07 19.09
CA GLY A 70 10.04 -0.42 18.49
C GLY A 70 10.97 0.73 18.09
N THR A 71 12.10 0.41 17.48
CA THR A 71 13.02 1.36 16.84
C THR A 71 13.48 0.83 15.49
N ALA A 72 14.08 1.67 14.66
CA ALA A 72 14.62 1.22 13.37
C ALA A 72 15.66 0.08 13.50
N ALA A 73 16.44 0.06 14.61
CA ALA A 73 17.40 -1.00 14.87
C ALA A 73 16.79 -2.20 15.61
N GLN A 74 15.65 -2.04 16.23
CA GLN A 74 14.95 -3.02 17.06
C GLN A 74 13.44 -2.93 16.84
N PRO A 75 12.93 -3.26 15.65
CA PRO A 75 11.49 -3.32 15.39
C PRO A 75 10.86 -4.42 16.26
N ILE A 76 9.54 -4.32 16.44
CA ILE A 76 8.74 -5.41 17.03
C ILE A 76 8.08 -6.14 15.85
N GLU A 77 8.35 -7.43 15.73
CA GLU A 77 7.88 -8.24 14.60
C GLU A 77 6.82 -9.24 15.05
N VAL A 78 5.76 -9.38 14.26
CA VAL A 78 4.77 -10.46 14.39
C VAL A 78 4.78 -11.24 13.08
N ARG A 79 5.23 -12.49 13.12
CA ARG A 79 5.47 -13.23 11.88
C ARG A 79 5.14 -14.71 11.93
N ALA A 80 4.74 -15.24 10.78
CA ALA A 80 4.60 -16.66 10.56
C ALA A 80 5.95 -17.30 10.20
N PRO A 81 6.17 -18.58 10.53
CA PRO A 81 7.40 -19.30 10.16
C PRO A 81 7.50 -19.57 8.65
N THR A 82 6.36 -19.67 8.01
CA THR A 82 6.20 -19.81 6.56
C THR A 82 4.99 -18.94 6.15
N PRO A 83 5.05 -18.20 5.08
CA PRO A 83 3.94 -17.38 4.65
C PRO A 83 2.62 -18.17 4.60
N ARG A 84 1.55 -17.60 5.17
CA ARG A 84 0.19 -18.17 5.22
C ARG A 84 0.03 -19.48 6.02
N SER A 85 1.04 -19.91 6.78
CA SER A 85 0.91 -21.05 7.68
C SER A 85 0.17 -20.73 8.98
N VAL A 86 -0.07 -19.44 9.25
CA VAL A 86 -0.76 -18.91 10.44
C VAL A 86 -2.04 -18.21 10.00
N LEU A 87 -3.19 -18.71 10.45
CA LEU A 87 -4.49 -18.06 10.24
C LEU A 87 -4.93 -17.39 11.54
N ILE A 88 -5.07 -16.06 11.53
CA ILE A 88 -5.65 -15.29 12.63
C ILE A 88 -7.08 -14.90 12.26
N ARG A 89 -8.08 -15.41 13.00
CA ARG A 89 -9.49 -15.12 12.80
C ARG A 89 -9.98 -14.17 13.89
N PHE A 90 -10.32 -12.96 13.49
CA PHE A 90 -10.86 -11.97 14.40
C PHE A 90 -12.40 -12.01 14.44
N ALA A 91 -12.94 -12.13 15.63
CA ALA A 91 -14.39 -12.05 15.87
C ALA A 91 -14.62 -11.59 17.31
N ASN A 92 -14.65 -10.30 17.57
CA ASN A 92 -14.85 -9.78 18.91
C ASN A 92 -16.20 -10.24 19.46
N ALA A 93 -16.20 -10.67 20.71
CA ALA A 93 -17.41 -11.14 21.40
C ALA A 93 -18.38 -9.99 21.73
N SER A 94 -17.88 -8.77 21.80
CA SER A 94 -18.65 -7.55 22.03
C SER A 94 -17.95 -6.34 21.39
N GLY A 95 -18.76 -5.51 20.73
CA GLY A 95 -18.27 -4.31 20.04
C GLY A 95 -17.58 -4.61 18.71
N VAL A 96 -17.02 -3.57 18.11
CA VAL A 96 -16.38 -3.64 16.79
C VAL A 96 -15.01 -4.31 16.84
N THR A 97 -14.72 -5.06 15.81
CA THR A 97 -13.43 -5.70 15.61
C THR A 97 -12.50 -4.75 14.86
N GLU A 98 -11.40 -4.38 15.51
CA GLU A 98 -10.34 -3.55 14.95
C GLU A 98 -8.98 -4.28 14.95
N GLY A 99 -8.99 -5.59 15.02
CA GLY A 99 -7.83 -6.49 14.88
C GLY A 99 -6.60 -6.06 15.66
N PHE A 100 -5.53 -5.71 14.93
CA PHE A 100 -4.31 -5.12 15.49
C PHE A 100 -4.46 -3.59 15.57
N LYS A 101 -4.53 -3.06 16.78
CA LYS A 101 -4.54 -1.62 17.04
C LYS A 101 -3.13 -1.13 17.32
N VAL A 102 -2.52 -0.53 16.31
CA VAL A 102 -1.13 -0.06 16.38
C VAL A 102 -1.13 1.43 16.70
N SER A 103 -0.51 1.82 17.81
CA SER A 103 -0.41 3.22 18.23
C SER A 103 1.03 3.66 18.58
N ALA A 104 2.01 2.80 18.29
CA ALA A 104 3.43 3.04 18.54
C ALA A 104 4.27 2.61 17.31
N PRO A 105 5.47 3.17 17.12
CA PRO A 105 6.25 3.01 15.90
C PRO A 105 6.94 1.65 15.78
N HIS A 106 7.34 1.33 14.53
CA HIS A 106 8.16 0.18 14.17
C HIS A 106 7.57 -1.19 14.53
N TRP A 107 6.28 -1.38 14.27
CA TRP A 107 5.65 -2.69 14.26
C TRP A 107 5.67 -3.27 12.85
N HIS A 108 6.13 -4.51 12.72
CA HIS A 108 6.19 -5.23 11.45
C HIS A 108 5.33 -6.50 11.51
N PHE A 109 4.46 -6.71 10.54
CA PHE A 109 3.58 -7.87 10.43
C PHE A 109 3.86 -8.58 9.12
N GLU A 110 4.26 -9.87 9.17
CA GLU A 110 4.79 -10.57 8.02
C GLU A 110 4.27 -12.00 7.90
N GLY A 111 3.81 -12.35 6.67
CA GLY A 111 3.48 -13.72 6.30
C GLY A 111 2.18 -14.27 6.89
N LEU A 112 1.33 -13.42 7.46
CA LEU A 112 0.10 -13.78 8.16
C LEU A 112 -1.08 -13.96 7.20
N ASP A 113 -1.98 -14.90 7.51
CA ASP A 113 -3.32 -14.97 6.95
C ASP A 113 -4.32 -14.44 7.99
N ILE A 114 -5.08 -13.38 7.66
CA ILE A 114 -5.94 -12.69 8.60
C ILE A 114 -7.36 -12.61 8.04
N GLU A 115 -8.34 -13.06 8.82
CA GLU A 115 -9.74 -13.14 8.42
C GLU A 115 -10.64 -12.44 9.44
N GLY A 116 -11.57 -11.60 8.96
CA GLY A 116 -12.70 -11.11 9.73
C GLY A 116 -13.82 -12.14 9.76
N ALA A 117 -14.12 -12.67 10.93
CA ALA A 117 -15.11 -13.73 11.14
C ALA A 117 -16.29 -13.28 12.03
N CYS A 118 -16.63 -11.98 11.98
CA CYS A 118 -17.73 -11.40 12.76
C CYS A 118 -19.09 -11.93 12.32
N ALA A 119 -20.03 -11.97 13.24
CA ALA A 119 -21.41 -12.37 12.96
C ALA A 119 -22.14 -11.36 12.05
N SER A 120 -21.78 -10.08 12.13
CA SER A 120 -22.25 -9.00 11.27
C SER A 120 -21.09 -8.33 10.56
N ASP A 121 -21.25 -8.03 9.28
CA ASP A 121 -20.22 -7.31 8.52
C ASP A 121 -19.94 -5.91 9.08
N SER A 122 -20.94 -5.28 9.70
CA SER A 122 -20.77 -3.98 10.34
C SER A 122 -19.85 -4.03 11.56
N ASP A 123 -19.64 -5.21 12.17
CA ASP A 123 -18.78 -5.37 13.34
C ASP A 123 -17.35 -5.70 12.97
N CYS A 124 -17.07 -6.15 11.75
CA CYS A 124 -15.70 -6.36 11.23
C CYS A 124 -15.18 -5.09 10.57
N GLU A 125 -14.80 -4.11 11.38
CA GLU A 125 -14.37 -2.80 10.90
C GLU A 125 -12.98 -2.87 10.25
N HIS A 126 -11.96 -3.30 11.00
CA HIS A 126 -10.58 -3.25 10.55
C HIS A 126 -9.79 -4.51 10.94
N ALA A 127 -8.85 -4.95 10.07
CA ALA A 127 -7.83 -5.92 10.44
C ALA A 127 -6.65 -5.24 11.14
N PHE A 128 -6.25 -4.08 10.61
CA PHE A 128 -5.23 -3.21 11.18
C PHE A 128 -5.81 -1.81 11.36
N HIS A 129 -5.67 -1.26 12.56
CA HIS A 129 -6.01 0.13 12.84
C HIS A 129 -4.77 0.86 13.34
N LEU A 130 -4.15 1.68 12.48
CA LEU A 130 -2.96 2.46 12.77
C LEU A 130 -3.37 3.85 13.23
N THR A 131 -2.90 4.31 14.38
CA THR A 131 -3.28 5.61 14.94
C THR A 131 -2.08 6.34 15.53
N GLY A 132 -2.16 7.65 15.48
CA GLY A 132 -1.20 8.51 16.19
C GLY A 132 0.24 8.30 15.74
N ASN A 133 1.09 7.77 16.62
CA ASN A 133 2.51 7.58 16.36
C ASN A 133 2.86 6.16 15.88
N ALA A 134 1.97 5.53 15.08
CA ALA A 134 2.25 4.23 14.48
C ALA A 134 3.17 4.33 13.25
N ASP A 135 4.17 5.21 13.33
CA ASP A 135 5.15 5.47 12.28
C ASP A 135 5.99 4.24 11.95
N PHE A 136 6.47 4.14 10.72
CA PHE A 136 7.33 3.05 10.27
C PHE A 136 6.73 1.65 10.47
N THR A 137 5.39 1.56 10.50
CA THR A 137 4.71 0.27 10.48
C THR A 137 4.90 -0.40 9.12
N ILE A 138 5.20 -1.70 9.13
CA ILE A 138 5.36 -2.51 7.91
C ILE A 138 4.33 -3.63 7.91
N LEU A 139 3.54 -3.72 6.82
CA LEU A 139 2.73 -4.89 6.49
C LEU A 139 3.30 -5.54 5.23
N ARG A 140 3.78 -6.79 5.36
CA ARG A 140 4.47 -7.48 4.26
C ARG A 140 4.04 -8.94 4.12
N ASP A 141 3.81 -9.37 2.87
CA ASP A 141 3.52 -10.76 2.54
C ASP A 141 2.29 -11.36 3.26
N ASN A 142 1.35 -10.50 3.69
CA ASN A 142 0.14 -10.94 4.38
C ASN A 142 -1.02 -11.18 3.40
N ARG A 143 -1.95 -12.04 3.79
CA ARG A 143 -3.26 -12.18 3.16
C ARG A 143 -4.33 -11.73 4.15
N VAL A 144 -5.11 -10.71 3.80
CA VAL A 144 -6.09 -10.09 4.70
C VAL A 144 -7.45 -10.02 4.01
N ARG A 145 -8.49 -10.58 4.63
CA ARG A 145 -9.80 -10.66 4.02
C ARG A 145 -10.96 -10.43 4.99
N ASP A 146 -12.09 -10.05 4.41
CA ASP A 146 -13.41 -9.99 5.05
C ASP A 146 -13.51 -8.97 6.21
N PHE A 147 -12.89 -7.80 6.03
CA PHE A 147 -13.12 -6.61 6.85
C PHE A 147 -13.68 -5.47 5.99
N ASN A 148 -14.33 -4.50 6.61
CA ASN A 148 -14.78 -3.29 5.91
C ASN A 148 -13.56 -2.48 5.40
N ALA A 149 -12.54 -2.33 6.23
CA ALA A 149 -11.20 -1.91 5.80
C ALA A 149 -10.16 -2.91 6.33
N GLN A 150 -9.35 -3.49 5.45
CA GLN A 150 -8.26 -4.33 5.90
C GLN A 150 -7.19 -3.52 6.64
N LEU A 151 -7.03 -2.26 6.26
CA LEU A 151 -6.24 -1.29 7.01
C LEU A 151 -7.02 0.02 7.12
N LYS A 152 -7.13 0.54 8.34
CA LYS A 152 -7.56 1.89 8.66
C LYS A 152 -6.40 2.67 9.27
N SER A 153 -6.21 3.93 8.85
CA SER A 153 -5.32 4.85 9.54
C SER A 153 -5.98 6.19 9.76
N ASN A 154 -5.77 6.77 10.94
CA ASN A 154 -6.23 8.11 11.28
C ASN A 154 -5.45 8.69 12.49
N THR A 155 -5.84 9.88 12.91
CA THR A 155 -5.27 10.52 14.11
C THR A 155 -5.59 9.73 15.39
N ALA A 156 -4.73 9.83 16.40
CA ALA A 156 -4.96 9.22 17.72
C ALA A 156 -6.22 9.78 18.41
N SER A 157 -6.46 11.06 18.24
CA SER A 157 -7.68 11.76 18.66
C SER A 157 -7.84 13.02 17.83
N PRO A 158 -9.08 13.48 17.58
CA PRO A 158 -9.31 14.72 16.85
C PRO A 158 -8.48 15.88 17.42
N GLY A 159 -7.73 16.57 16.54
CA GLY A 159 -6.89 17.71 16.93
C GLY A 159 -5.55 17.37 17.55
N SER A 160 -5.17 16.09 17.70
CA SER A 160 -3.84 15.73 18.24
C SER A 160 -2.68 16.12 17.30
N GLY A 161 -2.93 16.24 16.00
CA GLY A 161 -1.91 16.48 14.98
C GLY A 161 -0.96 15.30 14.74
N LEU A 162 -1.23 14.14 15.36
CA LEU A 162 -0.43 12.93 15.22
C LEU A 162 -1.10 11.96 14.25
N PHE A 163 -0.40 11.63 13.18
CA PHE A 163 -0.82 10.68 12.15
C PHE A 163 0.34 9.75 11.84
N PRO A 164 0.09 8.47 11.53
CA PRO A 164 1.16 7.55 11.15
C PRO A 164 1.87 8.00 9.87
N ASP A 165 3.19 8.17 9.95
CA ASP A 165 4.08 8.52 8.84
C ASP A 165 4.97 7.34 8.44
N ASP A 166 5.50 7.37 7.20
CA ASP A 166 6.51 6.41 6.72
C ASP A 166 6.09 4.93 6.78
N VAL A 167 4.81 4.66 6.56
CA VAL A 167 4.23 3.30 6.58
C VAL A 167 4.49 2.60 5.25
N LEU A 168 4.92 1.33 5.31
CA LEU A 168 5.15 0.48 4.15
C LEU A 168 4.14 -0.67 4.10
N ILE A 169 3.39 -0.76 3.01
CA ILE A 169 2.43 -1.82 2.72
C ILE A 169 2.88 -2.50 1.43
N GLU A 170 3.48 -3.69 1.52
CA GLU A 170 4.04 -4.32 0.32
C GLU A 170 3.79 -5.83 0.23
N ARG A 171 3.56 -6.32 -0.98
CA ARG A 171 3.34 -7.74 -1.29
C ARG A 171 2.23 -8.41 -0.48
N ASN A 172 1.18 -7.65 -0.15
CA ASN A 172 0.01 -8.21 0.52
C ASN A 172 -1.11 -8.52 -0.48
N ALA A 173 -2.02 -9.42 -0.10
CA ALA A 173 -3.29 -9.64 -0.76
C ALA A 173 -4.44 -9.12 0.13
N PHE A 174 -5.24 -8.17 -0.39
CA PHE A 174 -6.38 -7.57 0.30
C PHE A 174 -7.66 -7.82 -0.49
N TYR A 175 -8.64 -8.49 0.10
CA TYR A 175 -9.89 -8.80 -0.62
C TYR A 175 -11.03 -9.15 0.34
N ASP A 176 -12.23 -9.28 -0.21
CA ASP A 176 -13.37 -9.89 0.46
C ASP A 176 -13.78 -11.17 -0.29
N THR A 177 -14.26 -12.16 0.43
CA THR A 177 -14.78 -13.41 -0.18
C THR A 177 -16.21 -13.24 -0.70
N ARG A 178 -16.88 -12.15 -0.33
CA ARG A 178 -18.23 -11.76 -0.76
C ARG A 178 -18.48 -10.27 -0.52
N GLY A 179 -19.51 -9.72 -1.12
CA GLY A 179 -19.95 -8.35 -0.82
C GLY A 179 -20.26 -8.16 0.66
N ARG A 180 -19.87 -7.03 1.22
CA ARG A 180 -20.07 -6.65 2.64
C ARG A 180 -21.47 -6.10 2.86
N ASN A 181 -22.28 -6.77 3.67
CA ASN A 181 -23.63 -6.31 4.02
C ASN A 181 -23.57 -5.26 5.15
N THR A 182 -23.13 -4.07 4.78
CA THR A 182 -22.97 -2.92 5.68
C THR A 182 -23.19 -1.61 4.95
N ALA A 183 -23.60 -0.56 5.68
CA ALA A 183 -23.59 0.83 5.23
C ALA A 183 -22.29 1.56 5.62
N ASN A 184 -21.44 0.96 6.45
CA ASN A 184 -20.13 1.50 6.81
C ASN A 184 -19.22 1.60 5.56
N PRO A 185 -18.22 2.48 5.53
CA PRO A 185 -17.26 2.53 4.43
C PRO A 185 -16.62 1.17 4.16
N VAL A 186 -16.55 0.78 2.88
CA VAL A 186 -15.81 -0.41 2.44
C VAL A 186 -14.66 0.05 1.56
N THR A 187 -13.46 0.09 2.14
CA THR A 187 -12.24 0.53 1.47
C THR A 187 -11.08 -0.30 2.00
N LYS A 188 -10.41 -1.03 1.13
CA LYS A 188 -9.40 -1.99 1.60
C LYS A 188 -8.25 -1.32 2.35
N LEU A 189 -7.76 -0.17 1.84
CA LEU A 189 -6.79 0.68 2.54
C LEU A 189 -7.39 2.09 2.72
N ASP A 190 -7.90 2.37 3.90
CA ASP A 190 -8.55 3.64 4.27
C ASP A 190 -7.60 4.49 5.12
N VAL A 191 -6.81 5.34 4.47
CA VAL A 191 -5.81 6.17 5.13
C VAL A 191 -6.25 7.63 5.19
N VAL A 192 -6.34 8.18 6.40
CA VAL A 192 -6.70 9.57 6.68
C VAL A 192 -5.53 10.26 7.39
N GLY A 193 -4.89 11.22 6.71
CA GLY A 193 -3.66 11.89 7.18
C GLY A 193 -2.40 11.05 6.97
N GLY A 194 -1.27 11.56 7.42
CA GLY A 194 0.03 10.91 7.33
C GLY A 194 0.80 11.20 6.03
N ARG A 195 2.09 10.93 6.06
CA ARG A 195 3.04 11.30 5.01
C ARG A 195 3.91 10.13 4.60
N ARG A 196 4.37 10.14 3.36
CA ARG A 196 5.35 9.18 2.82
C ARG A 196 4.92 7.72 2.94
N TRP A 197 3.61 7.48 2.82
CA TRP A 197 3.09 6.13 2.73
C TRP A 197 3.49 5.48 1.41
N ILE A 198 4.00 4.26 1.47
CA ILE A 198 4.35 3.46 0.30
C ILE A 198 3.43 2.24 0.28
N VAL A 199 2.62 2.15 -0.77
CA VAL A 199 1.74 1.01 -1.04
C VAL A 199 2.21 0.42 -2.36
N ARG A 200 2.95 -0.71 -2.30
CA ARG A 200 3.57 -1.27 -3.50
C ARG A 200 3.44 -2.78 -3.61
N ALA A 201 3.40 -3.25 -4.83
CA ALA A 201 3.41 -4.67 -5.14
C ALA A 201 2.30 -5.47 -4.42
N ASN A 202 1.16 -4.84 -4.09
CA ASN A 202 0.02 -5.52 -3.48
C ASN A 202 -0.98 -5.98 -4.54
N THR A 203 -1.72 -7.05 -4.23
CA THR A 203 -2.93 -7.42 -4.96
C THR A 203 -4.14 -6.99 -4.15
N ILE A 204 -5.02 -6.16 -4.74
CA ILE A 204 -6.25 -5.70 -4.12
C ILE A 204 -7.41 -6.07 -5.03
N HIS A 205 -8.33 -6.90 -4.53
CA HIS A 205 -9.44 -7.34 -5.39
C HIS A 205 -10.73 -7.58 -4.60
N ASP A 206 -11.85 -7.65 -5.32
CA ASP A 206 -13.14 -8.05 -4.76
C ASP A 206 -13.53 -7.31 -3.48
N TYR A 207 -13.98 -6.08 -3.62
CA TYR A 207 -14.47 -5.26 -2.54
C TYR A 207 -15.79 -4.62 -2.94
N GLN A 208 -16.83 -4.87 -2.17
CA GLN A 208 -18.17 -4.39 -2.48
C GLN A 208 -18.93 -4.01 -1.22
N LYS A 209 -19.46 -2.80 -1.19
CA LYS A 209 -20.42 -2.36 -0.19
C LYS A 209 -21.85 -2.61 -0.72
N LEU A 210 -22.66 -3.33 0.04
CA LEU A 210 -24.03 -3.67 -0.35
C LEU A 210 -25.07 -2.69 0.22
N GLY A 211 -24.73 -1.88 1.24
CA GLY A 211 -25.61 -0.91 1.86
C GLY A 211 -25.23 0.54 1.60
N GLY A 212 -26.09 1.47 1.97
CA GLY A 212 -25.86 2.90 1.83
C GLY A 212 -25.72 3.36 0.38
N ASP A 213 -24.67 4.11 0.07
CA ASP A 213 -24.37 4.62 -1.27
C ASP A 213 -23.78 3.57 -2.22
N THR A 214 -23.49 2.37 -1.73
CA THR A 214 -22.84 1.24 -2.44
C THR A 214 -21.47 1.57 -3.06
N VAL A 215 -20.83 2.66 -2.66
CA VAL A 215 -19.51 3.07 -3.15
C VAL A 215 -18.41 2.42 -2.31
N SER A 216 -17.41 1.85 -2.98
CA SER A 216 -16.24 1.24 -2.37
C SER A 216 -14.96 1.55 -3.15
N TYR A 217 -13.82 1.48 -2.46
CA TYR A 217 -12.50 1.79 -3.02
C TYR A 217 -11.52 0.65 -2.76
N ALA A 218 -10.60 0.44 -3.69
CA ALA A 218 -9.42 -0.38 -3.40
C ALA A 218 -8.56 0.28 -2.32
N ALA A 219 -8.15 1.51 -2.55
CA ALA A 219 -7.35 2.26 -1.60
C ALA A 219 -7.51 3.76 -1.81
N PHE A 220 -7.42 4.52 -0.73
CA PHE A 220 -7.20 5.96 -0.82
C PHE A 220 -6.25 6.49 0.27
N LEU A 221 -5.56 7.60 -0.07
CA LEU A 221 -4.85 8.46 0.88
C LEU A 221 -5.53 9.82 0.85
N LYS A 222 -6.09 10.26 1.99
CA LYS A 222 -6.89 11.48 2.12
C LYS A 222 -6.62 12.23 3.42
N GLY A 223 -7.41 13.24 3.74
CA GLY A 223 -7.35 13.96 5.01
C GLY A 223 -6.12 14.86 5.14
N ASN A 224 -5.73 15.51 4.04
CA ASN A 224 -4.51 16.30 3.88
C ASN A 224 -3.21 15.50 4.04
N SER A 225 -3.26 14.19 3.75
CA SER A 225 -2.04 13.37 3.61
C SER A 225 -1.15 13.86 2.48
N ARG A 226 0.12 13.47 2.47
CA ARG A 226 1.06 13.93 1.43
C ARG A 226 2.17 12.95 1.12
N ASP A 227 2.76 13.12 -0.06
CA ASP A 227 3.93 12.39 -0.54
C ASP A 227 3.70 10.87 -0.56
N GLY A 228 2.44 10.45 -0.80
CA GLY A 228 2.07 9.04 -0.91
C GLY A 228 2.47 8.43 -2.24
N LEU A 229 2.83 7.15 -2.22
CA LEU A 229 3.21 6.38 -3.39
C LEU A 229 2.35 5.12 -3.51
N PHE A 230 1.65 4.98 -4.66
CA PHE A 230 1.08 3.72 -5.11
C PHE A 230 1.89 3.24 -6.31
N GLU A 231 2.61 2.12 -6.17
CA GLU A 231 3.41 1.59 -7.28
C GLU A 231 3.32 0.08 -7.40
N ARG A 232 3.29 -0.40 -8.64
CA ARG A 232 3.32 -1.83 -8.94
C ARG A 232 2.23 -2.65 -8.25
N ASN A 233 1.06 -2.04 -7.97
CA ASN A 233 -0.07 -2.77 -7.41
C ASN A 233 -0.92 -3.37 -8.54
N LEU A 234 -1.43 -4.58 -8.32
CA LEU A 234 -2.49 -5.16 -9.11
C LEU A 234 -3.83 -4.92 -8.41
N VAL A 235 -4.71 -4.17 -9.05
CA VAL A 235 -6.06 -3.91 -8.56
C VAL A 235 -7.08 -4.53 -9.51
N ILE A 236 -7.92 -5.44 -9.03
CA ILE A 236 -9.01 -6.04 -9.80
C ILE A 236 -10.32 -5.78 -9.05
N CYS A 237 -11.01 -4.71 -9.41
CA CYS A 237 -12.19 -4.27 -8.67
C CYS A 237 -13.28 -5.35 -8.57
N GLN A 238 -13.48 -6.11 -9.64
CA GLN A 238 -14.45 -7.19 -9.78
C GLN A 238 -13.75 -8.40 -10.39
N ARG A 239 -13.33 -9.35 -9.58
CA ARG A 239 -12.71 -10.60 -10.03
C ARG A 239 -13.67 -11.77 -9.91
N ASP A 240 -14.12 -12.07 -8.69
CA ASP A 240 -14.94 -13.24 -8.38
C ASP A 240 -16.43 -12.88 -8.25
N PHE A 241 -16.75 -11.63 -7.95
CA PHE A 241 -18.13 -11.13 -7.89
C PHE A 241 -18.23 -9.67 -8.33
N SER A 242 -19.41 -9.29 -8.83
CA SER A 242 -19.68 -7.99 -9.43
C SER A 242 -20.74 -7.18 -8.67
N GLY A 243 -20.94 -5.93 -9.08
CA GLY A 243 -21.96 -5.01 -8.58
C GLY A 243 -21.41 -3.91 -7.66
N GLY A 244 -22.25 -2.92 -7.39
CA GLY A 244 -21.89 -1.70 -6.67
C GLY A 244 -21.02 -0.75 -7.51
N VAL A 245 -20.68 0.39 -6.92
CA VAL A 245 -19.75 1.36 -7.49
C VAL A 245 -18.37 1.11 -6.87
N ARG A 246 -17.42 0.67 -7.69
CA ARG A 246 -16.06 0.34 -7.22
C ARG A 246 -15.05 1.20 -7.94
N LEU A 247 -14.28 1.95 -7.17
CA LEU A 247 -13.17 2.75 -7.64
C LEU A 247 -11.86 2.03 -7.33
N GLY A 248 -10.86 2.20 -8.19
CA GLY A 248 -9.53 1.66 -7.96
C GLY A 248 -8.76 2.47 -6.90
N LEU A 249 -7.62 3.04 -7.30
CA LEU A 249 -6.76 3.84 -6.42
C LEU A 249 -7.17 5.31 -6.39
N SER A 250 -7.09 5.94 -5.24
CA SER A 250 -7.47 7.34 -5.08
C SER A 250 -6.47 8.16 -4.26
N PHE A 251 -6.20 9.38 -4.70
CA PHE A 251 -5.74 10.45 -3.83
C PHE A 251 -6.92 11.37 -3.50
N GLY A 252 -7.19 11.51 -2.20
CA GLY A 252 -8.45 12.06 -1.71
C GLY A 252 -9.59 11.04 -1.79
N GLY A 253 -10.65 11.24 -1.06
CA GLY A 253 -11.70 10.23 -1.00
C GLY A 253 -13.05 10.75 -0.58
N GLY A 254 -13.26 12.02 -0.46
CA GLY A 254 -14.51 12.58 0.04
C GLY A 254 -14.91 12.09 1.44
N GLY A 255 -15.92 12.69 2.03
CA GLY A 255 -16.40 12.29 3.35
C GLY A 255 -15.45 12.60 4.51
N SER A 256 -14.31 13.24 4.26
CA SER A 256 -13.45 13.76 5.32
C SER A 256 -14.12 14.99 5.93
N SER A 257 -14.17 15.05 7.26
CA SER A 257 -14.70 16.22 7.97
C SER A 257 -13.56 17.07 8.48
N PRO A 258 -13.56 18.38 8.28
CA PRO A 258 -12.60 19.28 8.90
C PRO A 258 -12.67 19.23 10.43
N GLY A 259 -11.76 19.91 11.10
CA GLY A 259 -11.84 20.04 12.54
C GLY A 259 -11.25 18.90 13.35
N GLY A 260 -10.05 18.46 12.97
CA GLY A 260 -9.23 17.58 13.79
C GLY A 260 -9.05 16.18 13.28
N ILE A 261 -9.78 15.76 12.24
CA ILE A 261 -9.52 14.47 11.59
C ILE A 261 -8.62 14.61 10.37
N CYS A 262 -8.50 15.80 9.77
CA CYS A 262 -7.54 16.09 8.71
C CYS A 262 -6.28 16.71 9.31
N GLU A 263 -5.11 16.40 8.71
CA GLU A 263 -3.81 16.83 9.24
C GLU A 263 -3.67 18.35 9.36
N ASP A 264 -4.25 19.11 8.42
CA ASP A 264 -4.25 20.58 8.42
C ASP A 264 -5.54 21.20 8.97
N GLY A 265 -6.50 20.40 9.43
CA GLY A 265 -7.80 20.84 9.91
C GLY A 265 -8.78 21.33 8.82
N SER A 266 -8.37 21.36 7.53
CA SER A 266 -9.20 21.85 6.42
C SER A 266 -9.64 20.76 5.44
N CYS A 267 -8.89 19.67 5.31
CA CYS A 267 -9.04 18.62 4.30
C CYS A 267 -8.97 19.12 2.84
N THR A 268 -8.36 20.26 2.60
CA THR A 268 -8.23 20.79 1.24
C THR A 268 -6.84 21.38 1.02
N PRO A 269 -6.02 20.74 0.18
CA PRO A 269 -6.30 19.52 -0.57
C PRO A 269 -6.39 18.28 0.33
N GLU A 270 -7.12 17.26 -0.14
CA GLU A 270 -7.23 15.95 0.54
C GLU A 270 -5.92 15.15 0.50
N HIS A 271 -5.13 15.32 -0.57
CA HIS A 271 -3.78 14.77 -0.70
C HIS A 271 -2.86 15.71 -1.48
N GLN A 272 -1.56 15.68 -1.21
CA GLN A 272 -0.57 16.51 -1.89
C GLN A 272 0.63 15.70 -2.37
N ASN A 273 1.13 16.02 -3.59
CA ASN A 273 2.35 15.48 -4.18
C ASN A 273 2.39 13.95 -4.32
N GLY A 274 1.23 13.31 -4.44
CA GLY A 274 1.15 11.86 -4.56
C GLY A 274 1.63 11.35 -5.92
N VAL A 275 2.13 10.11 -5.94
CA VAL A 275 2.56 9.42 -7.15
C VAL A 275 1.83 8.10 -7.29
N MET A 276 1.24 7.84 -8.46
CA MET A 276 0.76 6.53 -8.86
C MET A 276 1.50 6.11 -10.12
N ARG A 277 2.29 5.03 -10.03
CA ARG A 277 3.08 4.56 -11.17
C ARG A 277 3.13 3.05 -11.28
N ASN A 278 3.23 2.58 -12.52
CA ASN A 278 3.38 1.15 -12.80
C ASN A 278 2.30 0.26 -12.19
N ASN A 279 1.05 0.77 -11.98
CA ASN A 279 -0.04 -0.05 -11.46
C ASN A 279 -0.82 -0.69 -12.61
N LEU A 280 -1.28 -1.92 -12.40
CA LEU A 280 -2.26 -2.60 -13.24
C LEU A 280 -3.63 -2.54 -12.54
N ILE A 281 -4.63 -1.93 -13.21
CA ILE A 281 -5.96 -1.69 -12.62
C ILE A 281 -7.03 -2.19 -13.58
N LEU A 282 -7.84 -3.15 -13.14
CA LEU A 282 -8.78 -3.88 -13.98
C LEU A 282 -10.19 -3.87 -13.41
N HIS A 283 -11.16 -3.93 -14.32
CA HIS A 283 -12.57 -4.23 -14.03
C HIS A 283 -13.19 -3.33 -12.96
N CYS A 284 -12.85 -2.04 -12.97
CA CYS A 284 -13.49 -1.07 -12.10
C CYS A 284 -14.71 -0.47 -12.83
N PRO A 285 -15.96 -0.71 -12.36
CA PRO A 285 -17.17 -0.19 -13.00
C PRO A 285 -17.25 1.34 -12.98
N ASP A 286 -16.48 1.99 -12.11
CA ASP A 286 -16.19 3.42 -12.15
C ASP A 286 -14.74 3.64 -12.57
N VAL A 287 -14.06 4.68 -12.12
CA VAL A 287 -12.69 5.01 -12.51
C VAL A 287 -11.65 4.09 -11.85
N GLY A 288 -10.62 3.74 -12.61
CA GLY A 288 -9.45 3.04 -12.08
C GLY A 288 -8.58 3.93 -11.20
N ILE A 289 -8.45 5.22 -11.54
CA ILE A 289 -7.73 6.22 -10.75
C ILE A 289 -8.62 7.44 -10.52
N TYR A 290 -8.71 7.88 -9.26
CA TYR A 290 -9.51 9.03 -8.86
C TYR A 290 -8.67 10.06 -8.09
N LEU A 291 -8.66 11.29 -8.56
CA LEU A 291 -8.09 12.43 -7.83
C LEU A 291 -9.24 13.31 -7.32
N ASN A 292 -9.49 13.27 -6.01
CA ASN A 292 -10.55 14.00 -5.35
C ASN A 292 -9.93 15.10 -4.47
N SER A 293 -9.87 16.30 -4.98
CA SER A 293 -9.20 17.42 -4.31
C SER A 293 -7.71 17.13 -4.01
N ALA A 294 -7.00 16.50 -4.93
CA ALA A 294 -5.60 16.09 -4.77
C ALA A 294 -4.66 17.01 -5.58
N ALA A 295 -3.76 17.70 -4.90
CA ALA A 295 -2.85 18.67 -5.51
C ALA A 295 -1.49 18.07 -5.89
N GLY A 296 -0.93 18.48 -7.04
CA GLY A 296 0.42 18.13 -7.45
C GLY A 296 0.64 16.64 -7.71
N SER A 297 -0.39 15.91 -8.08
CA SER A 297 -0.30 14.46 -8.31
C SER A 297 0.44 14.12 -9.59
N ARG A 298 1.15 12.98 -9.61
CA ARG A 298 1.78 12.40 -10.81
C ARG A 298 1.22 11.00 -11.06
N LEU A 299 0.70 10.79 -12.27
CA LEU A 299 0.13 9.52 -12.72
C LEU A 299 0.93 9.07 -13.93
N GLU A 300 1.84 8.11 -13.72
CA GLU A 300 2.85 7.75 -14.72
C GLU A 300 2.90 6.24 -14.98
N HIS A 301 2.88 5.84 -16.24
CA HIS A 301 3.04 4.43 -16.62
C HIS A 301 2.06 3.46 -15.93
N ASN A 302 0.79 3.81 -15.79
CA ASN A 302 -0.23 2.87 -15.31
C ASN A 302 -0.96 2.23 -16.49
N THR A 303 -1.43 0.99 -16.33
CA THR A 303 -2.31 0.32 -17.29
C THR A 303 -3.67 0.11 -16.65
N LEU A 304 -4.73 0.63 -17.29
CA LEU A 304 -6.11 0.54 -16.84
C LEU A 304 -6.95 -0.20 -17.90
N TYR A 305 -7.35 -1.42 -17.60
CA TYR A 305 -8.16 -2.26 -18.47
C TYR A 305 -9.60 -2.35 -17.95
N ASP A 306 -10.59 -2.13 -18.83
CA ASP A 306 -12.02 -2.21 -18.48
C ASP A 306 -12.40 -1.36 -17.27
N THR A 307 -12.07 -0.07 -17.34
CA THR A 307 -12.41 0.95 -16.35
C THR A 307 -12.91 2.20 -17.06
N SER A 308 -13.61 3.11 -16.34
CA SER A 308 -13.96 4.43 -16.89
C SER A 308 -12.73 5.35 -17.10
N GLY A 309 -11.54 4.95 -16.62
CA GLY A 309 -10.28 5.66 -16.80
C GLY A 309 -9.83 6.44 -15.56
N ILE A 310 -9.46 7.71 -15.76
CA ILE A 310 -8.89 8.59 -14.75
C ILE A 310 -9.74 9.85 -14.60
N ASP A 311 -10.16 10.19 -13.37
CA ASP A 311 -10.81 11.45 -13.05
C ASP A 311 -9.89 12.36 -12.24
N VAL A 312 -9.69 13.59 -12.72
CA VAL A 312 -9.06 14.70 -11.98
C VAL A 312 -10.18 15.67 -11.62
N ARG A 313 -10.63 15.64 -10.35
CA ARG A 313 -11.89 16.26 -9.96
C ARG A 313 -11.73 17.27 -8.84
N PHE A 314 -12.49 18.33 -8.89
CA PHE A 314 -12.53 19.50 -8.01
C PHE A 314 -11.33 20.47 -8.15
N PRO A 315 -11.52 21.74 -7.80
CA PRO A 315 -10.55 22.81 -8.09
C PRO A 315 -9.17 22.63 -7.45
N ALA A 316 -9.08 21.91 -6.32
CA ALA A 316 -7.79 21.61 -5.70
C ALA A 316 -6.99 20.52 -6.43
N SER A 317 -7.63 19.75 -7.32
CA SER A 317 -6.94 18.67 -8.03
C SER A 317 -6.11 19.20 -9.18
N THR A 318 -4.81 18.90 -9.13
CA THR A 318 -3.86 19.19 -10.21
C THR A 318 -2.99 17.95 -10.45
N ALA A 319 -2.74 17.59 -11.73
CA ALA A 319 -1.97 16.40 -12.07
C ALA A 319 -1.08 16.56 -13.29
N GLU A 320 0.05 15.86 -13.29
CA GLU A 320 0.76 15.45 -14.49
C GLU A 320 0.42 13.98 -14.79
N VAL A 321 -0.06 13.70 -16.02
CA VAL A 321 -0.52 12.38 -16.44
C VAL A 321 0.29 11.97 -17.67
N ARG A 322 1.18 10.96 -17.51
CA ARG A 322 2.15 10.57 -18.55
C ARG A 322 2.18 9.07 -18.79
N ASN A 323 2.31 8.70 -20.05
CA ASN A 323 2.60 7.33 -20.47
C ASN A 323 1.63 6.27 -19.89
N ASN A 324 0.38 6.64 -19.62
CA ASN A 324 -0.61 5.68 -19.18
C ASN A 324 -1.31 5.02 -20.38
N LEU A 325 -1.56 3.71 -20.27
CA LEU A 325 -2.33 2.92 -21.22
C LEU A 325 -3.71 2.63 -20.63
N LEU A 326 -4.81 3.11 -21.24
CA LEU A 326 -6.11 2.94 -20.65
C LEU A 326 -7.27 2.80 -21.65
N GLY A 327 -8.24 1.94 -21.32
CA GLY A 327 -9.48 1.78 -22.06
C GLY A 327 -10.43 2.96 -21.90
N GLY A 328 -10.47 3.58 -20.71
CA GLY A 328 -11.31 4.74 -20.40
C GLY A 328 -10.71 6.08 -20.81
N GLN A 329 -11.26 7.16 -20.26
CA GLN A 329 -10.85 8.54 -20.55
C GLN A 329 -10.01 9.13 -19.42
N ILE A 330 -9.22 10.17 -19.73
CA ILE A 330 -8.64 11.07 -18.72
C ILE A 330 -9.51 12.33 -18.70
N ARG A 331 -10.27 12.53 -17.61
CA ARG A 331 -11.27 13.57 -17.49
C ARG A 331 -10.90 14.61 -16.43
N ASN A 332 -10.88 15.89 -16.82
CA ASN A 332 -10.87 17.00 -15.88
C ASN A 332 -12.32 17.36 -15.54
N ARG A 333 -12.71 17.23 -14.27
CA ARG A 333 -14.10 17.43 -13.83
C ARG A 333 -14.17 18.46 -12.70
N ASP A 334 -15.28 19.16 -12.62
CA ASP A 334 -15.65 20.04 -11.52
C ASP A 334 -14.51 21.01 -11.11
N GLY A 335 -13.73 21.50 -12.10
CA GLY A 335 -12.63 22.44 -11.92
C GLY A 335 -11.25 21.82 -11.70
N GLY A 336 -11.10 20.50 -11.68
CA GLY A 336 -9.81 19.83 -11.68
C GLY A 336 -9.04 20.04 -12.98
N THR A 337 -7.70 20.02 -12.93
CA THR A 337 -6.83 20.27 -14.10
C THR A 337 -5.70 19.26 -14.21
N SER A 338 -5.36 18.87 -15.44
CA SER A 338 -4.21 18.00 -15.72
C SER A 338 -3.42 18.41 -16.94
N LYS A 339 -2.09 18.17 -16.89
CA LYS A 339 -1.21 18.19 -18.04
C LYS A 339 -1.03 16.75 -18.50
N GLN A 340 -1.45 16.44 -19.72
CA GLN A 340 -1.42 15.08 -20.27
C GLN A 340 -0.37 14.98 -21.38
N THR A 341 0.47 13.93 -21.34
CA THR A 341 1.54 13.73 -22.35
C THR A 341 1.83 12.24 -22.52
N GLY A 342 1.89 11.76 -23.78
CA GLY A 342 2.29 10.38 -24.08
C GLY A 342 1.32 9.30 -23.61
N ASN A 343 0.06 9.65 -23.27
CA ASN A 343 -0.92 8.65 -22.86
C ASN A 343 -1.63 8.05 -24.06
N LEU A 344 -1.94 6.78 -24.00
CA LEU A 344 -2.82 6.08 -24.94
C LEU A 344 -4.13 5.76 -24.23
N SER A 345 -5.17 6.56 -24.48
CA SER A 345 -6.47 6.50 -23.82
C SER A 345 -7.60 6.18 -24.78
N GLN A 346 -8.75 5.77 -24.26
CA GLN A 346 -9.93 5.34 -25.02
C GLN A 346 -9.64 4.14 -25.94
N VAL A 347 -8.72 3.29 -25.49
CA VAL A 347 -8.35 2.07 -26.21
C VAL A 347 -9.50 1.05 -26.09
N ALA A 348 -9.98 0.53 -27.21
CA ALA A 348 -11.01 -0.50 -27.22
C ALA A 348 -10.53 -1.79 -26.56
N LEU A 349 -11.41 -2.52 -25.88
CA LEU A 349 -11.07 -3.80 -25.24
C LEU A 349 -10.56 -4.83 -26.25
N ASP A 350 -11.10 -4.82 -27.49
CA ASP A 350 -10.62 -5.67 -28.58
C ASP A 350 -9.16 -5.37 -28.96
N SER A 351 -8.73 -4.11 -28.85
CA SER A 351 -7.32 -3.75 -29.05
C SER A 351 -6.43 -4.34 -27.97
N PHE A 352 -6.83 -4.23 -26.69
CA PHE A 352 -6.13 -4.92 -25.62
C PHE A 352 -6.05 -6.43 -25.85
N ALA A 353 -7.15 -7.05 -26.28
CA ALA A 353 -7.17 -8.49 -26.58
C ALA A 353 -6.28 -8.86 -27.76
N SER A 354 -5.99 -7.95 -28.69
CA SER A 354 -5.05 -8.17 -29.79
C SER A 354 -3.58 -7.93 -29.39
N TRP A 355 -3.34 -7.14 -28.35
CA TRP A 355 -2.00 -6.77 -27.89
C TRP A 355 -1.45 -7.70 -26.83
N PHE A 356 -2.33 -8.31 -26.02
CA PHE A 356 -1.96 -9.12 -24.86
C PHE A 356 -2.63 -10.49 -24.90
N VAL A 357 -2.02 -11.46 -24.22
CA VAL A 357 -2.48 -12.86 -24.19
C VAL A 357 -3.87 -13.00 -23.59
N ASP A 358 -4.10 -12.46 -22.39
CA ASP A 358 -5.42 -12.49 -21.71
C ASP A 358 -5.54 -11.33 -20.71
N PRO A 359 -5.71 -10.10 -21.20
CA PRO A 359 -5.76 -8.92 -20.33
C PRO A 359 -6.96 -8.92 -19.38
N ALA A 360 -8.03 -9.65 -19.72
CA ALA A 360 -9.19 -9.81 -18.84
C ALA A 360 -8.87 -10.57 -17.55
N HIS A 361 -7.85 -11.41 -17.58
CA HIS A 361 -7.37 -12.15 -16.40
C HIS A 361 -5.98 -11.68 -15.95
N ALA A 362 -5.64 -10.42 -16.25
CA ALA A 362 -4.37 -9.79 -15.90
C ALA A 362 -3.13 -10.45 -16.53
N ASP A 363 -3.29 -11.21 -17.61
CA ASP A 363 -2.17 -11.74 -18.39
C ASP A 363 -1.81 -10.75 -19.51
N PHE A 364 -0.90 -9.85 -19.16
CA PHE A 364 -0.39 -8.82 -20.07
C PHE A 364 0.88 -9.26 -20.81
N ARG A 365 1.12 -10.54 -21.00
CA ARG A 365 2.19 -11.00 -21.89
C ARG A 365 1.93 -10.52 -23.29
N LEU A 366 2.98 -9.99 -23.95
CA LEU A 366 2.88 -9.30 -25.22
C LEU A 366 2.53 -10.24 -26.37
N VAL A 367 1.60 -9.81 -27.23
CA VAL A 367 1.28 -10.41 -28.53
C VAL A 367 1.70 -9.44 -29.66
N ASP A 368 1.26 -8.17 -29.56
CA ASP A 368 1.63 -7.10 -30.50
C ASP A 368 1.81 -5.77 -29.75
N GLY A 369 3.01 -5.22 -29.77
CA GLY A 369 3.37 -3.98 -29.07
C GLY A 369 3.41 -2.74 -29.97
N THR A 370 3.13 -2.84 -31.27
CA THR A 370 3.36 -1.78 -32.27
C THR A 370 2.76 -0.43 -31.86
N ALA A 371 1.66 -0.42 -31.09
CA ALA A 371 0.95 0.80 -30.73
C ALA A 371 1.54 1.52 -29.52
N PHE A 372 2.29 0.86 -28.63
CA PHE A 372 2.68 1.41 -27.34
C PHE A 372 4.11 1.08 -26.90
N VAL A 373 4.74 0.04 -27.44
CA VAL A 373 6.15 -0.28 -27.19
C VAL A 373 7.01 0.81 -27.85
N ASP A 374 7.98 1.34 -27.11
CA ASP A 374 8.87 2.43 -27.54
C ASP A 374 8.16 3.76 -27.93
N GLN A 375 6.91 3.95 -27.53
CA GLN A 375 6.12 5.14 -27.88
C GLN A 375 5.99 6.15 -26.74
N GLY A 376 6.55 5.85 -25.59
CA GLY A 376 6.46 6.70 -24.39
C GLY A 376 7.35 7.93 -24.45
N VAL A 377 6.97 8.96 -23.71
CA VAL A 377 7.78 10.17 -23.53
C VAL A 377 8.65 10.05 -22.26
N ALA A 378 9.67 10.91 -22.14
CA ALA A 378 10.56 10.91 -20.99
C ALA A 378 9.82 11.06 -19.65
N ALA A 379 10.04 10.12 -18.74
CA ALA A 379 9.54 10.11 -17.36
C ALA A 379 10.72 9.76 -16.42
N PRO A 380 11.63 10.71 -16.14
CA PRO A 380 12.94 10.42 -15.56
C PRO A 380 12.91 9.89 -14.12
N LEU A 381 11.76 9.98 -13.44
CA LEU A 381 11.57 9.47 -12.08
C LEU A 381 10.95 8.06 -12.02
N VAL A 382 10.60 7.48 -13.17
CA VAL A 382 10.12 6.11 -13.28
C VAL A 382 11.24 5.29 -13.92
N LEU A 383 11.97 4.54 -13.11
CA LEU A 383 13.18 3.83 -13.54
C LEU A 383 12.90 2.36 -13.85
N ASP A 384 11.82 1.83 -13.35
CA ASP A 384 11.42 0.44 -13.45
C ASP A 384 9.97 0.31 -13.96
N ASP A 385 9.54 -0.92 -14.19
CA ASP A 385 8.18 -1.28 -14.60
C ASP A 385 7.39 -1.97 -13.46
N PHE A 386 6.22 -2.51 -13.76
CA PHE A 386 5.39 -3.27 -12.80
C PHE A 386 6.13 -4.48 -12.22
N CYS A 387 6.99 -5.13 -12.99
CA CYS A 387 7.74 -6.31 -12.59
C CYS A 387 9.10 -6.00 -11.95
N GLY A 388 9.51 -4.73 -12.00
CA GLY A 388 10.82 -4.28 -11.54
C GLY A 388 11.90 -4.34 -12.62
N ASN A 389 11.54 -4.58 -13.89
CA ASN A 389 12.48 -4.47 -14.99
C ASN A 389 12.87 -3.00 -15.21
N ASP A 390 14.13 -2.77 -15.51
CA ASP A 390 14.64 -1.42 -15.76
C ASP A 390 14.08 -0.86 -17.07
N ARG A 391 13.62 0.40 -17.05
CA ARG A 391 13.21 1.16 -18.24
C ARG A 391 14.43 1.89 -18.81
N ASN A 392 15.42 1.18 -19.35
CA ASN A 392 16.73 1.72 -19.71
C ASN A 392 17.20 1.43 -21.15
N ASP A 393 16.39 0.82 -21.99
CA ASP A 393 16.69 0.49 -23.39
C ASP A 393 16.72 1.71 -24.33
N GLY A 394 16.37 2.90 -23.82
CA GLY A 394 16.46 4.19 -24.52
C GLY A 394 15.13 4.74 -25.04
N ALA A 395 14.13 3.92 -25.16
CA ALA A 395 12.74 4.30 -25.44
C ALA A 395 11.84 3.68 -24.36
N ARG A 396 10.79 4.35 -23.97
CA ARG A 396 9.90 3.87 -22.90
C ARG A 396 8.60 3.36 -23.49
N ASP A 397 8.07 2.32 -22.89
CA ASP A 397 6.76 1.81 -23.24
C ASP A 397 5.66 2.63 -22.57
N ILE A 398 4.51 2.78 -23.25
CA ILE A 398 3.31 3.34 -22.65
C ILE A 398 2.60 2.25 -21.86
N GLY A 399 2.36 2.48 -20.58
CA GLY A 399 1.74 1.53 -19.68
C GLY A 399 2.66 1.04 -18.57
N ALA A 400 2.16 0.08 -17.78
CA ALA A 400 2.80 -0.38 -16.56
C ALA A 400 3.98 -1.32 -16.78
N LEU A 401 4.11 -1.90 -17.96
CA LEU A 401 5.13 -2.89 -18.30
C LEU A 401 6.12 -2.30 -19.31
N GLU A 402 7.37 -2.78 -19.26
CA GLU A 402 8.41 -2.53 -20.23
C GLU A 402 8.74 -3.83 -20.95
N TYR A 403 8.62 -3.85 -22.26
CA TYR A 403 8.74 -5.06 -23.09
C TYR A 403 10.05 -5.03 -23.86
N ASP A 404 11.07 -5.64 -23.33
CA ASP A 404 12.35 -5.86 -23.99
C ASP A 404 12.53 -7.33 -24.42
N ALA A 405 13.67 -7.65 -25.02
CA ALA A 405 13.98 -9.00 -25.48
C ALA A 405 14.11 -10.02 -24.34
N ASP A 406 14.36 -9.56 -23.12
CA ASP A 406 14.57 -10.38 -21.92
C ASP A 406 13.36 -10.34 -20.96
N PHE A 407 12.21 -9.86 -21.44
CA PHE A 407 10.98 -9.72 -20.65
C PHE A 407 10.57 -11.03 -19.97
N ALA A 408 10.64 -11.06 -18.64
CA ALA A 408 10.40 -12.25 -17.82
C ALA A 408 9.22 -12.12 -16.85
N CYS A 409 8.41 -11.07 -16.96
CA CYS A 409 7.27 -10.87 -16.08
C CYS A 409 6.07 -11.71 -16.47
N ILE A 410 5.63 -12.56 -15.58
CA ILE A 410 4.38 -13.31 -15.75
C ILE A 410 3.33 -12.67 -14.85
N THR A 411 2.42 -11.91 -15.44
CA THR A 411 1.24 -11.34 -14.76
C THR A 411 0.04 -12.30 -14.84
N THR A 412 0.26 -13.61 -14.69
CA THR A 412 -0.84 -14.57 -14.80
C THR A 412 -1.52 -14.79 -13.46
N THR A 413 -2.83 -14.61 -13.45
CA THR A 413 -3.72 -15.12 -12.39
C THR A 413 -4.19 -16.56 -12.71
N GLY A 414 -3.53 -17.24 -13.64
CA GLY A 414 -3.92 -18.55 -14.16
C GLY A 414 -3.74 -19.66 -13.13
N GLY A 415 -4.83 -20.11 -12.55
CA GLY A 415 -4.93 -21.36 -11.82
C GLY A 415 -4.71 -21.25 -10.31
N GLY A 416 -5.78 -20.97 -9.57
CA GLY A 416 -5.78 -21.11 -8.11
C GLY A 416 -5.13 -19.93 -7.38
N LEU A 417 -5.88 -18.86 -7.24
CA LEU A 417 -5.48 -17.63 -6.56
C LEU A 417 -5.24 -17.83 -5.07
N GLY A 418 -4.15 -18.44 -4.73
CA GLY A 418 -3.59 -18.59 -3.40
C GLY A 418 -2.13 -18.17 -3.35
N GLU A 419 -1.50 -17.89 -4.48
CA GLU A 419 -0.06 -17.64 -4.54
C GLU A 419 0.23 -16.21 -5.01
N SER A 420 1.24 -15.60 -4.42
CA SER A 420 1.71 -14.27 -4.77
C SER A 420 2.01 -14.20 -6.27
N ILE A 421 1.53 -13.14 -6.93
CA ILE A 421 1.87 -12.83 -8.34
C ILE A 421 3.37 -12.55 -8.49
N PHE A 422 4.03 -12.28 -7.39
CA PHE A 422 5.46 -12.04 -7.29
C PHE A 422 6.17 -13.35 -6.94
N VAL A 423 6.51 -14.17 -7.96
CA VAL A 423 7.39 -15.33 -7.80
C VAL A 423 8.83 -14.82 -7.80
N ASP A 424 9.54 -15.14 -6.73
CA ASP A 424 10.99 -15.05 -6.54
C ASP A 424 11.77 -14.17 -7.55
N GLY A 425 12.08 -12.95 -7.17
CA GLY A 425 12.92 -12.02 -7.94
C GLY A 425 13.06 -10.64 -7.29
N PHE A 426 12.32 -10.37 -6.24
CA PHE A 426 12.44 -9.15 -5.46
C PHE A 426 13.22 -9.39 -4.15
N ASP A 427 14.48 -9.78 -4.25
CA ASP A 427 15.45 -9.55 -3.19
C ASP A 427 16.18 -8.24 -3.46
N PRO A 428 16.33 -7.33 -2.47
CA PRO A 428 16.95 -6.03 -2.64
C PRO A 428 18.44 -6.10 -2.91
#